data_f3f10779ac77f6d08c255559038273cd
#
_entry.id   f3f10779ac77f6d08c255559038273cd
#
_cell.length_a   1.000
_cell.length_b   1.000
_cell.length_c   1.000
_cell.angle_alpha   90.00
_cell.angle_beta   90.00
_cell.angle_gamma   90.00
#
_symmetry.space_group_name_H-M   'P 1'
#
loop_
_entity.id
_entity.type
_entity.pdbx_description
1 polymer ?
#
loop_
_entity_poly.entity_id
_entity_poly.type
_entity_poly.pdbx_seq_one_letter_code
_entity_poly.pdbx_strand_id
1 'polypeptide(L)'
;MGSRESYGQERGIGLELFYTTTPGIEGRLKVEVEDFVVDEISKFPEPNDSGRYTIAKITSVNWEMNRLVRVLGKGLGMSRNRIGFAGTKDKRAVTSQLLSFEAPLESVQRLDVHQVTIENAYRSKKHITIGDLIGNRFSIRLRDCRSAGEELQLTIEDTARQLDAIGGFPNFFGVQRFGSLRPVTHVVGRHIIKGELEKAVLAYVGNPIEAESQEAKEARRFAQESLDFEAALPLFPRALTFERMMVGYLARNAGDYAGAIGVLPPNLQMMFVHAYQSFIFNRVLCERIRRGIALHQPLAGDVVLPIDKDGLPDHDKHVPVTQANLDLVARQVKTGRAAISGPLFGSESVLAEGVPGEIERKVLEEEGVERCDFVVPPLAECNSTGNRREIVAWYKDWKLAVEGSDALVSFALGKGCYATTLLREFMKVDLIESDRAAYMAARQEEGGPVSQ
;
A
#
# COMPACT_ATOMS: atom_id res chain seq x y z
N MET A 1 -24.36 11.66 -8.19
CA MET A 1 -23.22 11.57 -9.11
C MET A 1 -23.08 10.12 -9.53
N GLY A 2 -23.09 9.84 -10.83
CA GLY A 2 -22.91 8.46 -11.32
C GLY A 2 -21.47 8.04 -11.19
N SER A 3 -21.20 7.01 -10.38
CA SER A 3 -19.89 6.35 -10.33
C SER A 3 -19.72 5.45 -11.56
N ARG A 4 -18.50 5.40 -12.11
CA ARG A 4 -18.17 4.49 -13.19
C ARG A 4 -17.62 3.19 -12.63
N GLU A 5 -18.10 2.05 -13.10
CA GLU A 5 -17.56 0.75 -12.68
C GLU A 5 -16.11 0.58 -13.12
N SER A 6 -15.30 -0.04 -12.26
CA SER A 6 -13.90 -0.31 -12.51
C SER A 6 -13.70 -1.55 -13.38
N TYR A 7 -12.48 -1.76 -13.83
CA TYR A 7 -12.11 -2.86 -14.72
C TYR A 7 -11.79 -4.16 -13.96
N GLY A 8 -12.02 -5.26 -14.64
CA GLY A 8 -11.53 -6.63 -14.43
C GLY A 8 -10.97 -6.97 -13.06
N GLN A 9 -9.66 -7.04 -12.98
CA GLN A 9 -8.96 -7.59 -11.79
C GLN A 9 -9.00 -6.67 -10.57
N GLU A 10 -9.15 -5.34 -10.75
CA GLU A 10 -9.30 -4.40 -9.63
C GLU A 10 -10.54 -4.71 -8.77
N ARG A 11 -11.61 -5.23 -9.38
CA ARG A 11 -12.80 -5.66 -8.62
C ARG A 11 -12.45 -6.80 -7.66
N GLY A 12 -11.51 -7.68 -8.03
CA GLY A 12 -11.02 -8.76 -7.17
C GLY A 12 -10.34 -8.28 -5.88
N ILE A 13 -9.91 -7.03 -5.82
CA ILE A 13 -9.33 -6.40 -4.61
C ILE A 13 -10.25 -5.36 -3.98
N GLY A 14 -11.55 -5.39 -4.31
CA GLY A 14 -12.56 -4.49 -3.77
C GLY A 14 -12.56 -3.07 -4.36
N LEU A 15 -11.81 -2.81 -5.43
CA LEU A 15 -11.84 -1.55 -6.16
C LEU A 15 -12.89 -1.65 -7.29
N GLU A 16 -14.17 -1.55 -6.94
CA GLU A 16 -15.27 -1.87 -7.84
C GLU A 16 -15.69 -0.71 -8.75
N LEU A 17 -15.34 0.53 -8.39
CA LEU A 17 -15.77 1.73 -9.10
C LEU A 17 -14.74 2.87 -9.03
N PHE A 18 -14.90 3.85 -9.90
CA PHE A 18 -14.25 5.16 -9.83
C PHE A 18 -15.22 6.17 -9.22
N TYR A 19 -14.69 7.07 -8.40
CA TYR A 19 -15.49 8.15 -7.81
C TYR A 19 -15.84 9.22 -8.83
N THR A 20 -14.84 9.65 -9.63
CA THR A 20 -15.00 10.70 -10.62
C THR A 20 -15.70 10.18 -11.88
N THR A 21 -16.47 11.06 -12.56
CA THR A 21 -17.24 10.71 -13.77
C THR A 21 -16.58 11.18 -15.07
N THR A 22 -15.46 11.88 -14.98
CA THR A 22 -14.65 12.30 -16.14
C THR A 22 -14.14 11.08 -16.93
N PRO A 23 -13.87 11.21 -18.22
CA PRO A 23 -13.16 10.17 -18.98
C PRO A 23 -11.77 9.94 -18.38
N GLY A 24 -11.26 8.71 -18.47
CA GLY A 24 -9.87 8.41 -18.11
C GLY A 24 -8.91 9.00 -19.13
N ILE A 25 -7.81 9.54 -18.64
CA ILE A 25 -6.71 9.97 -19.51
C ILE A 25 -5.85 8.79 -19.98
N GLU A 26 -6.07 7.60 -19.39
CA GLU A 26 -5.24 6.42 -19.61
C GLU A 26 -3.77 6.72 -19.27
N GLY A 27 -2.84 6.45 -20.18
CA GLY A 27 -1.42 6.70 -19.95
C GLY A 27 -0.68 5.59 -19.21
N ARG A 28 0.63 5.75 -19.12
CA ARG A 28 1.54 4.77 -18.51
C ARG A 28 2.34 5.38 -17.35
N LEU A 29 2.46 4.63 -16.27
CA LEU A 29 3.28 4.97 -15.10
C LEU A 29 4.65 4.29 -15.16
N LYS A 30 5.67 4.97 -14.63
CA LYS A 30 7.00 4.37 -14.38
C LYS A 30 7.62 3.78 -15.66
N VAL A 31 7.44 4.43 -16.80
CA VAL A 31 8.09 4.01 -18.06
C VAL A 31 9.59 4.16 -17.89
N GLU A 32 10.05 5.34 -17.44
CA GLU A 32 11.41 5.57 -16.97
C GLU A 32 11.43 5.64 -15.44
N VAL A 33 12.61 5.45 -14.85
CA VAL A 33 12.76 5.52 -13.38
C VAL A 33 12.48 6.93 -12.88
N GLU A 34 12.87 7.93 -13.65
CA GLU A 34 12.70 9.36 -13.39
C GLU A 34 11.26 9.83 -13.52
N ASP A 35 10.37 9.04 -14.12
CA ASP A 35 8.95 9.35 -14.19
C ASP A 35 8.24 9.28 -12.84
N PHE A 36 8.89 8.70 -11.83
CA PHE A 36 8.30 8.52 -10.50
C PHE A 36 9.29 8.97 -9.42
N VAL A 37 9.15 10.22 -9.00
CA VAL A 37 10.00 10.84 -7.98
C VAL A 37 9.22 10.93 -6.66
N VAL A 38 9.85 10.49 -5.56
CA VAL A 38 9.25 10.50 -4.22
C VAL A 38 10.21 11.15 -3.23
N ASP A 39 9.82 12.29 -2.69
CA ASP A 39 10.53 12.97 -1.61
C ASP A 39 9.77 12.79 -0.28
N GLU A 40 10.41 12.18 0.71
CA GLU A 40 9.82 12.03 2.04
C GLU A 40 9.70 13.39 2.74
N ILE A 41 8.50 13.66 3.26
CA ILE A 41 8.26 14.78 4.19
C ILE A 41 8.54 14.23 5.59
N SER A 42 9.78 14.45 6.04
CA SER A 42 10.30 13.85 7.26
C SER A 42 10.13 14.75 8.47
N LYS A 43 10.02 14.14 9.66
CA LYS A 43 10.25 14.83 10.95
C LYS A 43 11.76 14.77 11.20
N PHE A 44 12.44 15.91 10.99
CA PHE A 44 13.88 15.99 11.19
C PHE A 44 14.22 15.84 12.67
N PRO A 45 15.04 14.83 13.06
CA PRO A 45 15.57 14.74 14.43
C PRO A 45 16.43 15.97 14.78
N GLU A 46 16.32 16.45 16.01
CA GLU A 46 17.09 17.60 16.49
C GLU A 46 18.60 17.33 16.36
N PRO A 47 19.37 18.27 15.77
CA PRO A 47 20.83 18.20 15.71
C PRO A 47 21.45 18.17 17.12
N ASN A 48 22.45 17.31 17.32
CA ASN A 48 23.20 17.22 18.57
C ASN A 48 24.58 16.59 18.34
N ASP A 49 25.64 17.37 18.50
CA ASP A 49 27.02 16.95 18.21
C ASP A 49 27.47 15.72 19.02
N SER A 50 26.96 15.56 20.26
CA SER A 50 27.21 14.39 21.09
C SER A 50 26.24 13.22 20.80
N GLY A 51 25.40 13.33 19.77
CA GLY A 51 24.44 12.32 19.39
C GLY A 51 25.10 11.00 18.97
N ARG A 52 24.44 9.88 19.24
CA ARG A 52 24.90 8.53 18.86
C ARG A 52 24.69 8.26 17.35
N TYR A 53 23.67 8.87 16.74
CA TYR A 53 23.26 8.57 15.36
C TYR A 53 23.71 9.68 14.42
N THR A 54 24.12 9.29 13.23
CA THR A 54 24.24 10.21 12.08
C THR A 54 22.93 10.14 11.30
N ILE A 55 22.30 11.29 11.11
CA ILE A 55 21.13 11.44 10.24
C ILE A 55 21.62 11.94 8.89
N ALA A 56 21.13 11.37 7.80
CA ALA A 56 21.45 11.85 6.46
C ALA A 56 20.25 11.72 5.53
N LYS A 57 20.08 12.65 4.59
CA LYS A 57 19.15 12.51 3.48
C LYS A 57 19.80 11.62 2.42
N ILE A 58 19.15 10.54 2.08
CA ILE A 58 19.58 9.58 1.08
C ILE A 58 18.67 9.69 -0.13
N THR A 59 19.23 10.04 -1.28
CA THR A 59 18.55 9.95 -2.57
C THR A 59 19.07 8.73 -3.31
N SER A 60 18.18 7.87 -3.77
CA SER A 60 18.53 6.63 -4.47
C SER A 60 17.68 6.43 -5.72
N VAL A 61 18.28 5.89 -6.78
CA VAL A 61 17.66 5.65 -8.08
C VAL A 61 17.54 4.14 -8.31
N ASN A 62 16.33 3.64 -8.48
CA ASN A 62 16.02 2.23 -8.76
C ASN A 62 16.53 1.24 -7.69
N TRP A 63 16.40 1.59 -6.41
CA TRP A 63 16.81 0.75 -5.29
C TRP A 63 15.61 0.16 -4.51
N GLU A 64 15.69 -1.15 -4.23
CA GLU A 64 14.84 -1.77 -3.21
C GLU A 64 15.41 -1.46 -1.82
N MET A 65 14.54 -1.01 -0.90
CA MET A 65 14.96 -0.43 0.39
C MET A 65 15.78 -1.38 1.26
N ASN A 66 15.37 -2.64 1.38
CA ASN A 66 16.12 -3.62 2.21
C ASN A 66 17.49 -3.95 1.62
N ARG A 67 17.57 -3.96 0.28
CA ARG A 67 18.86 -4.14 -0.43
C ARG A 67 19.77 -2.93 -0.23
N LEU A 68 19.21 -1.71 -0.35
CA LEU A 68 19.94 -0.46 -0.10
C LEU A 68 20.52 -0.43 1.31
N VAL A 69 19.69 -0.65 2.34
CA VAL A 69 20.14 -0.67 3.75
C VAL A 69 21.22 -1.72 3.99
N ARG A 70 21.13 -2.89 3.35
CA ARG A 70 22.15 -3.94 3.45
C ARG A 70 23.49 -3.50 2.84
N VAL A 71 23.46 -2.83 1.68
CA VAL A 71 24.67 -2.32 1.00
C VAL A 71 25.31 -1.20 1.81
N LEU A 72 24.51 -0.23 2.30
CA LEU A 72 24.99 0.84 3.17
C LEU A 72 25.60 0.29 4.47
N GLY A 73 24.94 -0.69 5.09
CA GLY A 73 25.45 -1.37 6.28
C GLY A 73 26.80 -2.06 6.02
N LYS A 74 26.93 -2.76 4.89
CA LYS A 74 28.19 -3.40 4.49
C LYS A 74 29.31 -2.37 4.27
N GLY A 75 28.99 -1.24 3.63
CA GLY A 75 29.95 -0.13 3.42
C GLY A 75 30.45 0.48 4.74
N LEU A 76 29.62 0.47 5.78
CA LEU A 76 29.97 0.97 7.13
C LEU A 76 30.47 -0.14 8.08
N GLY A 77 30.61 -1.38 7.62
CA GLY A 77 31.00 -2.50 8.48
C GLY A 77 30.02 -2.80 9.62
N MET A 78 28.69 -2.54 9.41
CA MET A 78 27.69 -2.71 10.45
C MET A 78 26.48 -3.56 10.01
N SER A 79 25.76 -4.10 10.99
CA SER A 79 24.49 -4.77 10.76
C SER A 79 23.41 -3.79 10.27
N ARG A 80 22.55 -4.25 9.35
CA ARG A 80 21.40 -3.49 8.84
C ARG A 80 20.47 -2.94 9.93
N ASN A 81 20.37 -3.63 11.08
CA ASN A 81 19.51 -3.24 12.19
C ASN A 81 19.99 -1.96 12.91
N ARG A 82 21.20 -1.48 12.62
CA ARG A 82 21.76 -0.21 13.11
C ARG A 82 21.50 0.96 12.16
N ILE A 83 20.73 0.71 11.09
CA ILE A 83 20.27 1.74 10.15
C ILE A 83 18.75 1.83 10.26
N GLY A 84 18.25 3.01 10.60
CA GLY A 84 16.82 3.28 10.72
C GLY A 84 16.29 4.12 9.57
N PHE A 85 15.03 3.89 9.23
CA PHE A 85 14.28 4.63 8.21
C PHE A 85 12.79 4.67 8.58
N ALA A 86 12.07 5.67 8.06
CA ALA A 86 10.68 5.91 8.46
C ALA A 86 9.66 5.10 7.63
N GLY A 87 10.04 4.61 6.47
CA GLY A 87 9.17 3.82 5.60
C GLY A 87 9.87 3.28 4.36
N THR A 88 9.31 2.25 3.77
CA THR A 88 9.78 1.72 2.49
C THR A 88 9.32 2.61 1.34
N LYS A 89 10.10 2.67 0.26
CA LYS A 89 9.79 3.41 -0.96
C LYS A 89 9.76 2.46 -2.16
N ASP A 90 9.10 2.88 -3.23
CA ASP A 90 9.03 2.14 -4.49
C ASP A 90 10.43 1.87 -5.05
N LYS A 91 10.64 0.66 -5.62
CA LYS A 91 11.92 0.29 -6.23
C LYS A 91 12.15 1.07 -7.53
N ARG A 92 11.22 1.02 -8.51
CA ARG A 92 11.32 1.71 -9.79
C ARG A 92 10.91 3.17 -9.61
N ALA A 93 11.82 3.96 -9.04
CA ALA A 93 11.61 5.36 -8.69
C ALA A 93 12.94 6.05 -8.35
N VAL A 94 12.95 7.37 -8.38
CA VAL A 94 13.91 8.21 -7.68
C VAL A 94 13.34 8.55 -6.32
N THR A 95 14.01 8.14 -5.24
CA THR A 95 13.45 8.32 -3.89
C THR A 95 14.42 9.03 -2.97
N SER A 96 13.94 10.04 -2.24
CA SER A 96 14.70 10.75 -1.22
C SER A 96 14.04 10.58 0.15
N GLN A 97 14.81 10.22 1.17
CA GLN A 97 14.31 10.02 2.53
C GLN A 97 15.42 10.19 3.57
N LEU A 98 15.04 10.39 4.83
CA LEU A 98 16.00 10.40 5.93
C LEU A 98 16.30 8.98 6.40
N LEU A 99 17.60 8.69 6.59
CA LEU A 99 18.09 7.53 7.30
C LEU A 99 18.89 7.95 8.53
N SER A 100 18.84 7.12 9.56
CA SER A 100 19.72 7.22 10.73
C SER A 100 20.71 6.07 10.77
N PHE A 101 21.98 6.37 11.04
CA PHE A 101 23.09 5.42 11.09
C PHE A 101 23.73 5.47 12.47
N GLU A 102 23.91 4.33 13.11
CA GLU A 102 24.72 4.25 14.33
C GLU A 102 26.21 4.19 13.98
N ALA A 103 26.69 5.24 13.32
CA ALA A 103 28.06 5.37 12.78
C ALA A 103 28.55 6.81 12.89
N PRO A 104 29.90 7.04 12.84
CA PRO A 104 30.48 8.38 12.77
C PRO A 104 30.03 9.14 11.53
N LEU A 105 29.90 10.46 11.67
CA LEU A 105 29.46 11.36 10.61
C LEU A 105 30.33 11.23 9.35
N GLU A 106 31.62 11.26 9.52
CA GLU A 106 32.61 11.21 8.44
C GLU A 106 32.56 9.88 7.68
N SER A 107 32.25 8.78 8.38
CA SER A 107 32.09 7.47 7.77
C SER A 107 30.87 7.41 6.85
N VAL A 108 29.74 8.01 7.28
CA VAL A 108 28.52 8.10 6.47
C VAL A 108 28.73 8.99 5.25
N GLN A 109 29.39 10.14 5.43
CA GLN A 109 29.67 11.08 4.33
C GLN A 109 30.62 10.51 3.26
N ARG A 110 31.47 9.54 3.63
CA ARG A 110 32.42 8.89 2.71
C ARG A 110 31.86 7.68 1.97
N LEU A 111 30.61 7.28 2.27
CA LEU A 111 29.98 6.18 1.54
C LEU A 111 29.84 6.57 0.06
N ASP A 112 30.34 5.69 -0.79
CA ASP A 112 30.17 5.75 -2.25
C ASP A 112 29.42 4.50 -2.69
N VAL A 113 28.17 4.70 -3.12
CA VAL A 113 27.29 3.63 -3.60
C VAL A 113 26.66 4.07 -4.91
N HIS A 114 26.74 3.23 -5.92
CA HIS A 114 26.21 3.52 -7.25
C HIS A 114 24.74 3.94 -7.19
N GLN A 115 24.40 5.04 -7.88
CA GLN A 115 23.02 5.59 -7.91
C GLN A 115 22.48 5.98 -6.51
N VAL A 116 23.36 6.36 -5.58
CA VAL A 116 22.98 6.84 -4.25
C VAL A 116 23.73 8.14 -3.94
N THR A 117 22.97 9.17 -3.55
CA THR A 117 23.52 10.45 -3.09
C THR A 117 23.22 10.62 -1.60
N ILE A 118 24.21 11.08 -0.84
CA ILE A 118 24.13 11.33 0.59
C ILE A 118 24.31 12.82 0.85
N GLU A 119 23.30 13.43 1.46
CA GLU A 119 23.27 14.89 1.67
C GLU A 119 22.87 15.24 3.11
N ASN A 120 23.24 16.44 3.52
CA ASN A 120 22.79 17.04 4.78
C ASN A 120 22.99 16.15 6.01
N ALA A 121 24.17 15.50 6.10
CA ALA A 121 24.47 14.63 7.22
C ALA A 121 24.81 15.44 8.49
N TYR A 122 24.22 15.03 9.64
CA TYR A 122 24.45 15.63 10.94
C TYR A 122 24.28 14.61 12.08
N ARG A 123 24.76 14.96 13.29
CA ARG A 123 24.60 14.10 14.47
C ARG A 123 23.29 14.36 15.19
N SER A 124 22.69 13.31 15.75
CA SER A 124 21.47 13.38 16.60
C SER A 124 21.44 12.29 17.67
N LYS A 125 20.71 12.56 18.74
CA LYS A 125 20.40 11.53 19.76
C LYS A 125 19.26 10.63 19.36
N LYS A 126 18.42 11.03 18.40
CA LYS A 126 17.22 10.30 17.99
C LYS A 126 17.54 9.35 16.83
N HIS A 127 17.08 8.09 16.97
CA HIS A 127 17.02 7.10 15.90
C HIS A 127 15.72 7.27 15.10
N ILE A 128 15.76 7.05 13.79
CA ILE A 128 14.56 7.06 12.94
C ILE A 128 13.96 5.66 12.95
N THR A 129 12.65 5.58 13.16
CA THR A 129 11.89 4.32 13.18
C THR A 129 10.73 4.37 12.20
N ILE A 130 10.19 3.19 11.87
CA ILE A 130 9.02 3.09 10.98
C ILE A 130 7.87 3.95 11.50
N GLY A 131 7.31 4.79 10.63
CA GLY A 131 6.23 5.73 10.95
C GLY A 131 6.69 7.14 11.34
N ASP A 132 7.98 7.40 11.48
CA ASP A 132 8.55 8.74 11.81
C ASP A 132 8.52 9.73 10.62
N LEU A 133 7.60 9.55 9.66
CA LEU A 133 7.37 10.49 8.57
C LEU A 133 6.01 11.18 8.70
N ILE A 134 5.88 12.34 8.08
CA ILE A 134 4.61 13.07 7.94
C ILE A 134 3.88 12.58 6.68
N GLY A 135 4.61 12.42 5.59
CA GLY A 135 4.07 12.05 4.30
C GLY A 135 5.13 11.95 3.22
N ASN A 136 4.71 11.99 1.97
CA ASN A 136 5.58 12.00 0.81
C ASN A 136 5.10 13.04 -0.20
N ARG A 137 6.04 13.75 -0.83
CA ARG A 137 5.80 14.54 -2.03
C ARG A 137 6.12 13.69 -3.24
N PHE A 138 5.25 13.74 -4.21
CA PHE A 138 5.37 13.02 -5.48
C PHE A 138 5.54 14.01 -6.62
N SER A 139 6.37 13.65 -7.60
CA SER A 139 6.41 14.24 -8.93
C SER A 139 6.38 13.10 -9.93
N ILE A 140 5.28 12.98 -10.68
CA ILE A 140 4.99 11.79 -11.49
C ILE A 140 4.67 12.22 -12.90
N ARG A 141 5.36 11.64 -13.88
CA ARG A 141 5.07 11.77 -15.29
C ARG A 141 4.19 10.61 -15.76
N LEU A 142 3.04 10.96 -16.30
CA LEU A 142 2.15 10.04 -16.99
C LEU A 142 2.47 10.17 -18.48
N ARG A 143 2.90 9.08 -19.11
CA ARG A 143 3.29 9.09 -20.53
C ARG A 143 2.20 8.51 -21.41
N ASP A 144 2.18 8.94 -22.67
CA ASP A 144 1.31 8.41 -23.70
C ASP A 144 -0.18 8.43 -23.28
N CYS A 145 -0.64 9.56 -22.73
CA CYS A 145 -2.04 9.73 -22.41
C CYS A 145 -2.89 9.73 -23.70
N ARG A 146 -4.16 9.36 -23.56
CA ARG A 146 -5.10 9.20 -24.67
C ARG A 146 -5.33 10.48 -25.48
N SER A 147 -5.31 11.65 -24.83
CA SER A 147 -5.43 12.96 -25.44
C SER A 147 -4.14 13.77 -25.23
N ALA A 148 -4.05 14.96 -25.83
CA ALA A 148 -2.86 15.79 -25.77
C ALA A 148 -3.22 17.27 -25.59
N GLY A 149 -2.23 18.07 -25.14
CA GLY A 149 -2.35 19.52 -25.04
C GLY A 149 -3.53 19.97 -24.17
N GLU A 150 -4.32 20.91 -24.67
CA GLU A 150 -5.43 21.53 -23.94
C GLU A 150 -6.53 20.53 -23.55
N GLU A 151 -6.85 19.55 -24.40
CA GLU A 151 -7.86 18.52 -24.10
C GLU A 151 -7.43 17.67 -22.90
N LEU A 152 -6.17 17.24 -22.85
CA LEU A 152 -5.60 16.51 -21.73
C LEU A 152 -5.62 17.34 -20.45
N GLN A 153 -5.21 18.60 -20.54
CA GLN A 153 -5.21 19.53 -19.42
C GLN A 153 -6.61 19.69 -18.82
N LEU A 154 -7.60 19.99 -19.65
CA LEU A 154 -8.99 20.17 -19.22
C LEU A 154 -9.56 18.92 -18.56
N THR A 155 -9.28 17.74 -19.11
CA THR A 155 -9.74 16.47 -18.53
C THR A 155 -9.15 16.24 -17.13
N ILE A 156 -7.87 16.54 -16.94
CA ILE A 156 -7.21 16.43 -15.63
C ILE A 156 -7.78 17.46 -14.65
N GLU A 157 -7.96 18.72 -15.09
CA GLU A 157 -8.51 19.79 -14.24
C GLU A 157 -9.96 19.49 -13.82
N ASP A 158 -10.79 18.92 -14.72
CA ASP A 158 -12.15 18.52 -14.39
C ASP A 158 -12.18 17.37 -13.37
N THR A 159 -11.27 16.42 -13.50
CA THR A 159 -11.12 15.33 -12.52
C THR A 159 -10.69 15.90 -11.17
N ALA A 160 -9.67 16.76 -11.14
CA ALA A 160 -9.20 17.42 -9.92
C ALA A 160 -10.32 18.22 -9.24
N ARG A 161 -11.12 18.97 -10.01
CA ARG A 161 -12.28 19.72 -9.50
C ARG A 161 -13.32 18.83 -8.79
N GLN A 162 -13.59 17.62 -9.32
CA GLN A 162 -14.48 16.67 -8.68
C GLN A 162 -13.90 16.14 -7.37
N LEU A 163 -12.59 15.91 -7.30
CA LEU A 163 -11.90 15.48 -6.10
C LEU A 163 -11.82 16.61 -5.05
N ASP A 164 -11.53 17.82 -5.48
CA ASP A 164 -11.52 19.00 -4.59
C ASP A 164 -12.88 19.26 -3.94
N ALA A 165 -13.98 18.94 -4.65
CA ALA A 165 -15.33 19.08 -4.10
C ALA A 165 -15.59 18.20 -2.86
N ILE A 166 -14.83 17.11 -2.68
CA ILE A 166 -14.89 16.28 -1.47
C ILE A 166 -13.70 16.52 -0.53
N GLY A 167 -12.84 17.48 -0.88
CA GLY A 167 -11.64 17.82 -0.11
C GLY A 167 -10.48 16.83 -0.24
N GLY A 168 -10.48 15.96 -1.27
CA GLY A 168 -9.46 14.95 -1.48
C GLY A 168 -9.93 13.84 -2.42
N PHE A 169 -9.50 12.61 -2.19
CA PHE A 169 -9.88 11.45 -3.00
C PHE A 169 -10.29 10.26 -2.12
N PRO A 170 -11.10 9.31 -2.65
CA PRO A 170 -11.45 8.11 -1.90
C PRO A 170 -10.20 7.35 -1.46
N ASN A 171 -10.06 7.13 -0.15
CA ASN A 171 -8.84 6.57 0.45
C ASN A 171 -8.76 5.05 0.35
N PHE A 172 -8.98 4.52 -0.85
CA PHE A 172 -8.86 3.10 -1.12
C PHE A 172 -7.46 2.57 -0.81
N PHE A 173 -7.38 1.31 -0.42
CA PHE A 173 -6.13 0.58 -0.47
C PHE A 173 -5.84 0.19 -1.92
N GLY A 174 -4.66 0.57 -2.41
CA GLY A 174 -4.22 0.29 -3.77
C GLY A 174 -3.67 -1.12 -3.95
N VAL A 175 -3.33 -1.46 -5.19
CA VAL A 175 -2.86 -2.77 -5.64
C VAL A 175 -1.68 -3.30 -4.82
N GLN A 176 -0.77 -2.41 -4.40
CA GLN A 176 0.43 -2.75 -3.61
C GLN A 176 0.09 -3.45 -2.29
N ARG A 177 -1.11 -3.18 -1.72
CA ARG A 177 -1.58 -3.81 -0.48
C ARG A 177 -1.91 -5.28 -0.67
N PHE A 178 -2.23 -5.68 -1.88
CA PHE A 178 -2.72 -7.01 -2.24
C PHE A 178 -1.68 -7.85 -2.97
N GLY A 179 -0.57 -7.24 -3.41
CA GLY A 179 0.48 -7.82 -4.24
C GLY A 179 0.34 -7.38 -5.70
N SER A 180 1.21 -6.47 -6.16
CA SER A 180 1.10 -5.80 -7.47
C SER A 180 1.00 -6.75 -8.65
N LEU A 181 1.79 -7.82 -8.68
CA LEU A 181 1.76 -8.81 -9.77
C LEU A 181 0.74 -9.92 -9.53
N ARG A 182 0.65 -10.41 -8.29
CA ARG A 182 -0.26 -11.46 -7.84
C ARG A 182 -1.08 -10.97 -6.65
N PRO A 183 -2.25 -10.36 -6.86
CA PRO A 183 -3.05 -9.80 -5.79
C PRO A 183 -3.80 -10.90 -5.00
N VAL A 184 -3.05 -11.79 -4.35
CA VAL A 184 -3.57 -12.94 -3.59
C VAL A 184 -3.52 -12.75 -2.07
N THR A 185 -2.85 -11.69 -1.58
CA THR A 185 -2.58 -11.50 -0.14
C THR A 185 -3.85 -11.48 0.70
N HIS A 186 -4.92 -10.82 0.23
CA HIS A 186 -6.22 -10.80 0.90
C HIS A 186 -6.96 -12.14 0.83
N VAL A 187 -6.77 -12.91 -0.25
CA VAL A 187 -7.35 -14.26 -0.39
C VAL A 187 -6.74 -15.19 0.66
N VAL A 188 -5.41 -15.15 0.81
CA VAL A 188 -4.69 -15.85 1.88
C VAL A 188 -5.24 -15.47 3.25
N GLY A 189 -5.36 -14.15 3.51
CA GLY A 189 -5.89 -13.61 4.76
C GLY A 189 -7.32 -14.08 5.05
N ARG A 190 -8.20 -14.09 4.04
CA ARG A 190 -9.56 -14.64 4.15
C ARG A 190 -9.57 -16.10 4.58
N HIS A 191 -8.77 -16.94 3.93
CA HIS A 191 -8.68 -18.35 4.29
C HIS A 191 -8.09 -18.57 5.68
N ILE A 192 -7.11 -17.77 6.10
CA ILE A 192 -6.54 -17.85 7.45
C ILE A 192 -7.61 -17.58 8.51
N ILE A 193 -8.35 -16.48 8.43
CA ILE A 193 -9.37 -16.15 9.44
C ILE A 193 -10.55 -17.12 9.43
N LYS A 194 -10.81 -17.79 8.29
CA LYS A 194 -11.83 -18.85 8.19
C LYS A 194 -11.34 -20.22 8.67
N GLY A 195 -10.11 -20.34 9.13
CA GLY A 195 -9.53 -21.63 9.55
C GLY A 195 -9.24 -22.59 8.39
N GLU A 196 -9.35 -22.13 7.15
CA GLU A 196 -9.12 -22.91 5.94
C GLU A 196 -7.61 -22.91 5.56
N LEU A 197 -6.75 -23.39 6.49
CA LEU A 197 -5.30 -23.17 6.39
C LEU A 197 -4.64 -23.85 5.18
N GLU A 198 -5.16 -24.99 4.74
CA GLU A 198 -4.74 -25.64 3.49
C GLU A 198 -4.99 -24.70 2.30
N LYS A 199 -6.20 -24.17 2.17
CA LYS A 199 -6.54 -23.23 1.10
C LYS A 199 -5.70 -21.96 1.17
N ALA A 200 -5.38 -21.48 2.38
CA ALA A 200 -4.50 -20.33 2.57
C ALA A 200 -3.10 -20.58 2.01
N VAL A 201 -2.52 -21.74 2.33
CA VAL A 201 -1.21 -22.15 1.79
C VAL A 201 -1.27 -22.29 0.27
N LEU A 202 -2.25 -23.00 -0.26
CA LEU A 202 -2.40 -23.20 -1.70
C LEU A 202 -2.67 -21.89 -2.46
N ALA A 203 -3.40 -20.95 -1.88
CA ALA A 203 -3.58 -19.63 -2.46
C ALA A 203 -2.24 -18.87 -2.59
N TYR A 204 -1.31 -19.07 -1.65
CA TYR A 204 -0.01 -18.42 -1.67
C TYR A 204 1.01 -19.14 -2.56
N VAL A 205 1.18 -20.46 -2.41
CA VAL A 205 2.19 -21.23 -3.14
C VAL A 205 1.75 -21.64 -4.54
N GLY A 206 0.45 -21.83 -4.76
CA GLY A 206 -0.18 -22.19 -6.04
C GLY A 206 -0.60 -20.97 -6.88
N ASN A 207 -1.70 -21.13 -7.65
CA ASN A 207 -2.33 -20.09 -8.47
C ASN A 207 -1.32 -19.34 -9.39
N PRO A 208 -0.73 -20.04 -10.40
CA PRO A 208 0.20 -19.41 -11.33
C PRO A 208 -0.49 -18.32 -12.17
N ILE A 209 0.27 -17.27 -12.50
CA ILE A 209 -0.19 -16.19 -13.37
C ILE A 209 0.73 -16.02 -14.59
N GLU A 210 0.20 -15.47 -15.69
CA GLU A 210 0.96 -15.33 -16.94
C GLU A 210 2.19 -14.42 -16.84
N ALA A 211 2.19 -13.45 -15.93
CA ALA A 211 3.32 -12.53 -15.75
C ALA A 211 4.54 -13.16 -15.04
N GLU A 212 4.39 -14.38 -14.48
CA GLU A 212 5.51 -15.09 -13.82
C GLU A 212 6.41 -15.81 -14.84
N SER A 213 7.62 -16.19 -14.39
CA SER A 213 8.50 -17.06 -15.19
C SER A 213 7.87 -18.43 -15.39
N GLN A 214 8.24 -19.10 -16.49
CA GLN A 214 7.73 -20.44 -16.78
C GLN A 214 8.03 -21.43 -15.65
N GLU A 215 9.24 -21.39 -15.07
CA GLU A 215 9.64 -22.20 -13.92
C GLU A 215 8.72 -21.98 -12.71
N ALA A 216 8.40 -20.70 -12.39
CA ALA A 216 7.52 -20.39 -11.28
C ALA A 216 6.09 -20.90 -11.52
N LYS A 217 5.57 -20.74 -12.75
CA LYS A 217 4.26 -21.25 -13.14
C LYS A 217 4.16 -22.78 -13.00
N GLU A 218 5.18 -23.49 -13.47
CA GLU A 218 5.23 -24.96 -13.40
C GLU A 218 5.32 -25.45 -11.95
N ALA A 219 6.20 -24.82 -11.13
CA ALA A 219 6.33 -25.14 -9.71
C ALA A 219 5.03 -24.96 -8.94
N ARG A 220 4.34 -23.83 -9.17
CA ARG A 220 3.05 -23.52 -8.53
C ARG A 220 1.95 -24.49 -8.95
N ARG A 221 1.86 -24.79 -10.25
CA ARG A 221 0.89 -25.74 -10.77
C ARG A 221 1.12 -27.13 -10.19
N PHE A 222 2.37 -27.61 -10.21
CA PHE A 222 2.72 -28.90 -9.65
C PHE A 222 2.36 -29.00 -8.16
N ALA A 223 2.75 -28.01 -7.34
CA ALA A 223 2.44 -28.00 -5.92
C ALA A 223 0.92 -28.00 -5.64
N GLN A 224 0.15 -27.28 -6.45
CA GLN A 224 -1.30 -27.18 -6.31
C GLN A 224 -2.05 -28.44 -6.73
N GLU A 225 -1.60 -29.11 -7.79
CA GLU A 225 -2.27 -30.26 -8.36
C GLU A 225 -1.87 -31.58 -7.68
N SER A 226 -0.58 -31.74 -7.32
CA SER A 226 -0.07 -32.96 -6.72
C SER A 226 -0.18 -33.00 -5.20
N LEU A 227 -0.11 -31.88 -4.53
CA LEU A 227 0.09 -31.75 -3.08
C LEU A 227 1.35 -32.50 -2.56
N ASP A 228 2.23 -32.92 -3.47
CA ASP A 228 3.52 -33.53 -3.16
C ASP A 228 4.56 -32.41 -2.98
N PHE A 229 4.67 -31.91 -1.77
CA PHE A 229 5.55 -30.78 -1.43
C PHE A 229 7.04 -31.18 -1.42
N GLU A 230 7.37 -32.44 -1.24
CA GLU A 230 8.74 -32.94 -1.34
C GLU A 230 9.24 -32.86 -2.79
N ALA A 231 8.46 -33.40 -3.73
CA ALA A 231 8.75 -33.32 -5.16
C ALA A 231 8.61 -31.88 -5.70
N ALA A 232 7.74 -31.05 -5.14
CA ALA A 232 7.55 -29.66 -5.55
C ALA A 232 8.72 -28.74 -5.17
N LEU A 233 9.35 -28.93 -4.02
CA LEU A 233 10.38 -28.04 -3.46
C LEU A 233 11.54 -27.73 -4.42
N PRO A 234 12.15 -28.69 -5.12
CA PRO A 234 13.22 -28.41 -6.08
C PRO A 234 12.77 -27.62 -7.31
N LEU A 235 11.48 -27.64 -7.66
CA LEU A 235 10.93 -26.93 -8.81
C LEU A 235 10.79 -25.43 -8.56
N PHE A 236 10.63 -25.01 -7.29
CA PHE A 236 10.49 -23.60 -6.96
C PHE A 236 11.79 -22.81 -7.16
N PRO A 237 11.78 -21.73 -7.99
CA PRO A 237 12.93 -20.83 -8.13
C PRO A 237 13.43 -20.33 -6.77
N ARG A 238 14.75 -20.16 -6.63
CA ARG A 238 15.37 -19.67 -5.38
C ARG A 238 14.86 -18.29 -4.95
N ALA A 239 14.45 -17.46 -5.90
CA ALA A 239 13.89 -16.13 -5.64
C ALA A 239 12.55 -16.19 -4.88
N LEU A 240 11.78 -17.26 -5.01
CA LEU A 240 10.51 -17.48 -4.31
C LEU A 240 10.76 -17.99 -2.87
N THR A 241 11.45 -17.15 -2.08
CA THR A 241 11.97 -17.53 -0.75
C THR A 241 10.86 -17.97 0.21
N PHE A 242 9.75 -17.24 0.27
CA PHE A 242 8.66 -17.52 1.22
C PHE A 242 7.86 -18.76 0.81
N GLU A 243 7.59 -18.92 -0.47
CA GLU A 243 6.97 -20.13 -0.99
C GLU A 243 7.83 -21.37 -0.70
N ARG A 244 9.15 -21.26 -0.92
CA ARG A 244 10.09 -22.34 -0.60
C ARG A 244 10.14 -22.65 0.89
N MET A 245 9.99 -21.66 1.76
CA MET A 245 9.92 -21.89 3.22
C MET A 245 8.69 -22.72 3.57
N MET A 246 7.51 -22.37 3.04
CA MET A 246 6.26 -23.08 3.30
C MET A 246 6.28 -24.50 2.70
N VAL A 247 6.66 -24.63 1.45
CA VAL A 247 6.76 -25.94 0.74
C VAL A 247 7.79 -26.83 1.42
N GLY A 248 8.95 -26.30 1.79
CA GLY A 248 10.01 -27.04 2.49
C GLY A 248 9.63 -27.45 3.93
N TYR A 249 8.72 -26.72 4.57
CA TYR A 249 8.13 -27.13 5.84
C TYR A 249 7.16 -28.31 5.65
N LEU A 250 6.24 -28.19 4.67
CA LEU A 250 5.24 -29.24 4.37
C LEU A 250 5.85 -30.52 3.83
N ALA A 251 6.97 -30.46 3.12
CA ALA A 251 7.73 -31.63 2.70
C ALA A 251 8.19 -32.52 3.88
N ARG A 252 8.37 -31.92 5.06
CA ARG A 252 8.80 -32.61 6.28
C ARG A 252 7.67 -32.86 7.27
N ASN A 253 6.61 -32.07 7.21
CA ASN A 253 5.49 -32.04 8.15
C ASN A 253 4.18 -32.04 7.34
N ALA A 254 3.90 -33.16 6.65
CA ALA A 254 2.73 -33.27 5.80
C ALA A 254 1.44 -32.97 6.58
N GLY A 255 0.59 -32.11 6.01
CA GLY A 255 -0.71 -31.74 6.59
C GLY A 255 -0.64 -30.65 7.68
N ASP A 256 0.54 -30.25 8.15
CA ASP A 256 0.66 -29.12 9.11
C ASP A 256 0.71 -27.77 8.40
N TYR A 257 -0.44 -27.35 7.89
CA TYR A 257 -0.58 -26.05 7.19
C TYR A 257 -0.45 -24.84 8.14
N ALA A 258 -0.80 -25.02 9.43
CA ALA A 258 -0.58 -23.98 10.43
C ALA A 258 0.92 -23.71 10.61
N GLY A 259 1.71 -24.76 10.80
CA GLY A 259 3.16 -24.66 10.88
C GLY A 259 3.78 -24.09 9.60
N ALA A 260 3.24 -24.42 8.41
CA ALA A 260 3.70 -23.87 7.14
C ALA A 260 3.49 -22.35 7.01
N ILE A 261 2.42 -21.79 7.57
CA ILE A 261 2.23 -20.35 7.67
C ILE A 261 3.13 -19.76 8.77
N GLY A 262 3.25 -20.48 9.90
CA GLY A 262 4.03 -20.05 11.06
C GLY A 262 5.54 -19.92 10.82
N VAL A 263 6.12 -20.59 9.81
CA VAL A 263 7.55 -20.38 9.44
C VAL A 263 7.81 -19.06 8.74
N LEU A 264 6.78 -18.36 8.27
CA LEU A 264 6.92 -17.03 7.67
C LEU A 264 7.23 -15.97 8.73
N PRO A 265 7.92 -14.87 8.36
CA PRO A 265 8.12 -13.76 9.29
C PRO A 265 6.79 -13.23 9.86
N PRO A 266 6.72 -12.87 11.16
CA PRO A 266 5.50 -12.39 11.81
C PRO A 266 4.79 -11.25 11.06
N ASN A 267 5.55 -10.27 10.58
CA ASN A 267 5.00 -9.16 9.80
C ASN A 267 4.35 -9.58 8.47
N LEU A 268 4.80 -10.68 7.87
CA LEU A 268 4.18 -11.22 6.65
C LEU A 268 2.88 -11.95 7.00
N GLN A 269 2.85 -12.71 8.11
CA GLN A 269 1.63 -13.35 8.60
C GLN A 269 0.54 -12.32 8.88
N MET A 270 0.86 -11.25 9.64
CA MET A 270 -0.05 -10.13 9.90
C MET A 270 -0.53 -9.46 8.61
N MET A 271 0.35 -9.32 7.62
CA MET A 271 0.03 -8.65 6.35
C MET A 271 -1.11 -9.33 5.61
N PHE A 272 -1.25 -10.66 5.67
CA PHE A 272 -2.35 -11.40 5.03
C PHE A 272 -3.70 -10.97 5.60
N VAL A 273 -3.85 -10.99 6.91
CA VAL A 273 -5.11 -10.59 7.58
C VAL A 273 -5.41 -9.11 7.36
N HIS A 274 -4.40 -8.25 7.49
CA HIS A 274 -4.56 -6.82 7.21
C HIS A 274 -4.92 -6.53 5.75
N ALA A 275 -4.47 -7.34 4.78
CA ALA A 275 -4.89 -7.18 3.38
C ALA A 275 -6.38 -7.53 3.23
N TYR A 276 -6.88 -8.55 3.91
CA TYR A 276 -8.30 -8.87 3.89
C TYR A 276 -9.16 -7.78 4.55
N GLN A 277 -8.69 -7.20 5.67
CA GLN A 277 -9.35 -6.02 6.26
C GLN A 277 -9.39 -4.85 5.27
N SER A 278 -8.32 -4.67 4.51
CA SER A 278 -8.23 -3.62 3.47
C SER A 278 -9.20 -3.87 2.30
N PHE A 279 -9.41 -5.12 1.94
CA PHE A 279 -10.41 -5.54 0.95
C PHE A 279 -11.83 -5.23 1.42
N ILE A 280 -12.19 -5.58 2.67
CA ILE A 280 -13.49 -5.24 3.28
C ILE A 280 -13.68 -3.73 3.29
N PHE A 281 -12.67 -2.95 3.71
CA PHE A 281 -12.71 -1.49 3.70
C PHE A 281 -13.00 -0.92 2.31
N ASN A 282 -12.32 -1.42 1.28
CA ASN A 282 -12.55 -0.99 -0.10
C ASN A 282 -14.00 -1.26 -0.53
N ARG A 283 -14.56 -2.42 -0.20
CA ARG A 283 -15.95 -2.76 -0.51
C ARG A 283 -16.95 -1.86 0.23
N VAL A 284 -16.73 -1.58 1.51
CA VAL A 284 -17.55 -0.66 2.30
C VAL A 284 -17.55 0.74 1.68
N LEU A 285 -16.38 1.23 1.28
CA LEU A 285 -16.25 2.54 0.63
C LEU A 285 -16.95 2.56 -0.73
N CYS A 286 -16.80 1.51 -1.53
CA CYS A 286 -17.53 1.36 -2.81
C CYS A 286 -19.05 1.36 -2.61
N GLU A 287 -19.56 0.64 -1.63
CA GLU A 287 -21.01 0.59 -1.35
C GLU A 287 -21.54 1.96 -0.89
N ARG A 288 -20.77 2.72 -0.09
CA ARG A 288 -21.11 4.08 0.30
C ARG A 288 -21.22 5.00 -0.92
N ILE A 289 -20.25 4.93 -1.85
CA ILE A 289 -20.26 5.72 -3.09
C ILE A 289 -21.44 5.29 -3.99
N ARG A 290 -21.71 3.98 -4.11
CA ARG A 290 -22.80 3.42 -4.93
C ARG A 290 -24.16 3.89 -4.46
N ARG A 291 -24.34 4.03 -3.14
CA ARG A 291 -25.57 4.61 -2.56
C ARG A 291 -25.66 6.13 -2.69
N GLY A 292 -24.69 6.78 -3.29
CA GLY A 292 -24.67 8.25 -3.46
C GLY A 292 -24.46 9.02 -2.16
N ILE A 293 -23.93 8.36 -1.11
CA ILE A 293 -23.68 9.01 0.18
C ILE A 293 -22.37 9.81 0.07
N ALA A 294 -22.46 11.10 0.40
CA ALA A 294 -21.33 12.01 0.33
C ALA A 294 -20.16 11.54 1.23
N LEU A 295 -18.92 11.67 0.72
CA LEU A 295 -17.73 11.28 1.47
C LEU A 295 -17.21 12.38 2.42
N HIS A 296 -17.66 13.62 2.23
CA HIS A 296 -17.24 14.81 2.98
C HIS A 296 -18.31 15.37 3.91
N GLN A 297 -19.49 14.74 3.95
CA GLN A 297 -20.60 15.11 4.84
C GLN A 297 -20.94 13.92 5.72
N PRO A 298 -20.74 14.03 7.05
CA PRO A 298 -21.11 12.94 7.96
C PRO A 298 -22.62 12.79 8.05
N LEU A 299 -23.07 11.55 8.26
CA LEU A 299 -24.44 11.20 8.63
C LEU A 299 -24.49 10.82 10.10
N ALA A 300 -25.66 10.96 10.71
CA ALA A 300 -25.90 10.34 12.02
C ALA A 300 -25.69 8.81 11.90
N GLY A 301 -24.89 8.26 12.80
CA GLY A 301 -24.42 6.88 12.76
C GLY A 301 -23.01 6.68 12.24
N ASP A 302 -22.44 7.64 11.51
CA ASP A 302 -21.01 7.59 11.12
C ASP A 302 -20.09 7.58 12.37
N VAL A 303 -18.86 7.15 12.17
CA VAL A 303 -17.78 7.30 13.13
C VAL A 303 -16.69 8.16 12.51
N VAL A 304 -16.23 9.19 13.23
CA VAL A 304 -15.18 10.07 12.77
C VAL A 304 -13.92 9.93 13.61
N LEU A 305 -12.76 10.21 12.98
CA LEU A 305 -11.46 10.28 13.61
C LEU A 305 -11.09 11.76 13.79
N PRO A 306 -10.74 12.24 14.99
CA PRO A 306 -10.16 13.56 15.18
C PRO A 306 -8.84 13.69 14.44
N ILE A 307 -8.53 14.90 13.98
CA ILE A 307 -7.22 15.21 13.36
C ILE A 307 -6.31 15.78 14.44
N ASP A 308 -5.12 15.22 14.56
CA ASP A 308 -4.11 15.63 15.53
C ASP A 308 -3.41 16.95 15.15
N LYS A 309 -2.49 17.40 16.00
CA LYS A 309 -1.69 18.62 15.79
C LYS A 309 -0.77 18.55 14.55
N ASP A 310 -0.42 17.36 14.11
CA ASP A 310 0.42 17.11 12.94
C ASP A 310 -0.42 17.05 11.64
N GLY A 311 -1.75 17.18 11.75
CA GLY A 311 -2.71 17.13 10.66
C GLY A 311 -3.01 15.70 10.21
N LEU A 312 -2.82 14.71 11.07
CA LEU A 312 -3.06 13.30 10.79
C LEU A 312 -4.26 12.78 11.57
N PRO A 313 -5.03 11.80 11.03
CA PRO A 313 -6.10 11.14 11.77
C PRO A 313 -5.58 10.41 13.01
N ASP A 314 -6.22 10.63 14.14
CA ASP A 314 -5.97 9.90 15.39
C ASP A 314 -6.78 8.58 15.36
N HIS A 315 -6.13 7.52 14.92
CA HIS A 315 -6.76 6.20 14.77
C HIS A 315 -7.06 5.49 16.10
N ASP A 316 -6.63 6.05 17.24
CA ASP A 316 -6.94 5.52 18.57
C ASP A 316 -8.22 6.15 19.14
N LYS A 317 -8.77 7.18 18.48
CA LYS A 317 -9.98 7.88 18.93
C LYS A 317 -11.10 7.77 17.91
N HIS A 318 -12.15 7.07 18.30
CA HIS A 318 -13.36 6.88 17.51
C HIS A 318 -14.50 7.69 18.10
N VAL A 319 -15.02 8.68 17.36
CA VAL A 319 -16.12 9.55 17.82
C VAL A 319 -17.40 9.23 17.05
N PRO A 320 -18.42 8.65 17.70
CA PRO A 320 -19.70 8.40 17.06
C PRO A 320 -20.43 9.71 16.71
N VAL A 321 -21.02 9.76 15.52
CA VAL A 321 -21.85 10.86 15.05
C VAL A 321 -23.30 10.56 15.43
N THR A 322 -23.85 11.38 16.29
CA THR A 322 -25.26 11.29 16.73
C THR A 322 -26.04 12.48 16.16
N GLN A 323 -27.37 12.41 16.21
CA GLN A 323 -28.21 13.54 15.82
C GLN A 323 -27.87 14.82 16.62
N ALA A 324 -27.47 14.67 17.88
CA ALA A 324 -27.16 15.80 18.76
C ALA A 324 -25.83 16.53 18.42
N ASN A 325 -24.83 15.81 17.87
CA ASN A 325 -23.53 16.38 17.54
C ASN A 325 -23.28 16.56 16.03
N LEU A 326 -24.24 16.18 15.18
CA LEU A 326 -24.08 16.14 13.71
C LEU A 326 -23.58 17.48 13.14
N ASP A 327 -24.20 18.61 13.51
CA ASP A 327 -23.80 19.93 13.00
C ASP A 327 -22.39 20.34 13.44
N LEU A 328 -21.99 19.97 14.65
CA LEU A 328 -20.64 20.22 15.15
C LEU A 328 -19.62 19.40 14.37
N VAL A 329 -19.87 18.11 14.21
CA VAL A 329 -18.98 17.19 13.49
C VAL A 329 -18.90 17.56 12.01
N ALA A 330 -20.01 17.94 11.37
CA ALA A 330 -20.01 18.41 9.99
C ALA A 330 -19.10 19.64 9.79
N ARG A 331 -19.12 20.59 10.74
CA ARG A 331 -18.19 21.73 10.73
C ARG A 331 -16.75 21.30 10.93
N GLN A 332 -16.48 20.33 11.82
CA GLN A 332 -15.13 19.80 12.04
C GLN A 332 -14.59 19.07 10.80
N VAL A 333 -15.40 18.25 10.14
CA VAL A 333 -15.03 17.59 8.88
C VAL A 333 -14.76 18.63 7.79
N LYS A 334 -15.63 19.61 7.61
CA LYS A 334 -15.45 20.70 6.64
C LYS A 334 -14.16 21.49 6.86
N THR A 335 -13.75 21.67 8.11
CA THR A 335 -12.54 22.43 8.46
C THR A 335 -11.28 21.56 8.61
N GLY A 336 -11.34 20.27 8.25
CA GLY A 336 -10.22 19.34 8.33
C GLY A 336 -9.79 19.01 9.76
N ARG A 337 -10.69 19.13 10.76
CA ARG A 337 -10.45 18.78 12.17
C ARG A 337 -10.95 17.40 12.55
N ALA A 338 -11.71 16.77 11.69
CA ALA A 338 -12.15 15.39 11.80
C ALA A 338 -12.28 14.75 10.42
N ALA A 339 -12.18 13.43 10.35
CA ALA A 339 -12.36 12.63 9.14
C ALA A 339 -13.43 11.57 9.33
N ILE A 340 -14.34 11.42 8.38
CA ILE A 340 -15.28 10.28 8.34
C ILE A 340 -14.45 9.02 8.10
N SER A 341 -14.82 7.91 8.79
CA SER A 341 -14.03 6.68 8.73
C SER A 341 -14.87 5.46 8.34
N GLY A 342 -14.20 4.47 7.76
CA GLY A 342 -14.68 3.11 7.55
C GLY A 342 -13.92 2.09 8.40
N PRO A 343 -14.44 0.87 8.59
CA PRO A 343 -13.84 -0.14 9.44
C PRO A 343 -12.67 -0.86 8.76
N LEU A 344 -11.59 -1.06 9.49
CA LEU A 344 -10.65 -2.16 9.31
C LEU A 344 -11.12 -3.26 10.26
N PHE A 345 -12.04 -4.10 9.79
CA PHE A 345 -12.81 -4.98 10.64
C PHE A 345 -11.95 -6.05 11.33
N GLY A 346 -12.18 -6.27 12.63
CA GLY A 346 -11.47 -7.23 13.47
C GLY A 346 -12.29 -7.61 14.71
N SER A 347 -11.69 -8.35 15.64
CA SER A 347 -12.38 -8.95 16.79
C SER A 347 -13.05 -7.94 17.73
N GLU A 348 -12.52 -6.70 17.82
CA GLU A 348 -13.03 -5.65 18.72
C GLU A 348 -13.59 -4.43 17.97
N SER A 349 -13.82 -4.55 16.66
CA SER A 349 -14.26 -3.43 15.84
C SER A 349 -15.61 -2.86 16.29
N VAL A 350 -15.67 -1.55 16.41
CA VAL A 350 -16.92 -0.80 16.58
C VAL A 350 -17.46 -0.46 15.20
N LEU A 351 -18.66 -0.96 14.88
CA LEU A 351 -19.34 -0.63 13.64
C LEU A 351 -20.11 0.70 13.79
N ALA A 352 -20.30 1.36 12.66
CA ALA A 352 -21.19 2.49 12.52
C ALA A 352 -22.66 2.10 12.82
N GLU A 353 -23.53 3.09 13.02
CA GLU A 353 -24.97 2.92 13.23
C GLU A 353 -25.77 3.45 12.04
N GLY A 354 -27.09 3.26 12.05
CA GLY A 354 -27.98 3.74 11.00
C GLY A 354 -27.51 3.31 9.60
N VAL A 355 -27.68 4.19 8.61
CA VAL A 355 -27.33 3.92 7.20
C VAL A 355 -25.85 3.57 6.99
N PRO A 356 -24.86 4.28 7.59
CA PRO A 356 -23.46 3.85 7.51
C PRO A 356 -23.24 2.43 8.06
N GLY A 357 -23.87 2.11 9.21
CA GLY A 357 -23.78 0.79 9.81
C GLY A 357 -24.44 -0.32 9.01
N GLU A 358 -25.54 -0.02 8.29
CA GLU A 358 -26.16 -0.96 7.35
C GLU A 358 -25.19 -1.32 6.21
N ILE A 359 -24.43 -0.36 5.69
CA ILE A 359 -23.41 -0.59 4.68
C ILE A 359 -22.32 -1.52 5.20
N GLU A 360 -21.80 -1.22 6.40
CA GLU A 360 -20.75 -2.03 7.01
C GLU A 360 -21.22 -3.47 7.24
N ARG A 361 -22.41 -3.65 7.83
CA ARG A 361 -23.00 -4.98 8.08
C ARG A 361 -23.28 -5.74 6.79
N LYS A 362 -23.86 -5.09 5.77
CA LYS A 362 -24.13 -5.73 4.47
C LYS A 362 -22.86 -6.35 3.88
N VAL A 363 -21.76 -5.60 3.85
CA VAL A 363 -20.48 -6.11 3.31
C VAL A 363 -19.95 -7.28 4.13
N LEU A 364 -20.05 -7.23 5.47
CA LEU A 364 -19.62 -8.32 6.33
C LEU A 364 -20.47 -9.58 6.16
N GLU A 365 -21.79 -9.43 6.00
CA GLU A 365 -22.72 -10.52 5.70
C GLU A 365 -22.42 -11.17 4.33
N GLU A 366 -22.19 -10.36 3.30
CA GLU A 366 -21.81 -10.86 1.96
C GLU A 366 -20.48 -11.62 1.97
N GLU A 367 -19.51 -11.20 2.79
CA GLU A 367 -18.24 -11.91 3.00
C GLU A 367 -18.38 -13.10 3.98
N GLY A 368 -19.50 -13.18 4.69
CA GLY A 368 -19.76 -14.21 5.70
C GLY A 368 -18.78 -14.14 6.87
N VAL A 369 -18.40 -12.95 7.34
CA VAL A 369 -17.31 -12.72 8.31
C VAL A 369 -17.85 -12.18 9.62
N GLU A 370 -17.38 -12.76 10.71
CA GLU A 370 -17.71 -12.39 12.08
C GLU A 370 -16.48 -11.95 12.87
N ARG A 371 -16.68 -11.30 14.01
CA ARG A 371 -15.58 -10.83 14.89
C ARG A 371 -14.70 -11.97 15.38
N CYS A 372 -15.29 -13.11 15.71
CA CYS A 372 -14.56 -14.29 16.21
C CYS A 372 -13.58 -14.87 15.18
N ASP A 373 -13.80 -14.67 13.89
CA ASP A 373 -12.91 -15.12 12.83
C ASP A 373 -11.52 -14.47 12.94
N PHE A 374 -11.43 -13.24 13.48
CA PHE A 374 -10.16 -12.51 13.64
C PHE A 374 -9.37 -12.91 14.88
N VAL A 375 -9.78 -13.96 15.55
CA VAL A 375 -9.02 -14.66 16.59
C VAL A 375 -8.62 -16.03 16.03
N VAL A 376 -7.36 -16.19 15.67
CA VAL A 376 -6.83 -17.37 14.95
C VAL A 376 -5.89 -18.14 15.89
N PRO A 377 -6.39 -19.03 16.75
CA PRO A 377 -5.60 -19.66 17.82
C PRO A 377 -4.29 -20.32 17.36
N PRO A 378 -4.25 -21.07 16.21
CA PRO A 378 -3.03 -21.70 15.74
C PRO A 378 -1.98 -20.71 15.19
N LEU A 379 -2.36 -19.44 14.94
CA LEU A 379 -1.51 -18.41 14.33
C LEU A 379 -1.70 -17.08 15.07
N ALA A 380 -1.12 -16.95 16.27
CA ALA A 380 -1.33 -15.77 17.12
C ALA A 380 -0.97 -14.45 16.44
N GLU A 381 0.02 -14.44 15.55
CA GLU A 381 0.40 -13.26 14.75
C GLU A 381 -0.66 -12.83 13.74
N CYS A 382 -1.63 -13.69 13.43
CA CYS A 382 -2.75 -13.41 12.55
C CYS A 382 -3.97 -12.81 13.28
N ASN A 383 -3.93 -12.69 14.60
CA ASN A 383 -4.99 -12.04 15.37
C ASN A 383 -5.06 -10.55 15.02
N SER A 384 -6.27 -10.01 14.92
CA SER A 384 -6.46 -8.57 14.70
C SER A 384 -7.69 -8.04 15.43
N THR A 385 -7.47 -7.04 16.29
CA THR A 385 -8.56 -6.34 16.99
C THR A 385 -9.38 -5.45 16.06
N GLY A 386 -8.78 -5.07 14.92
CA GLY A 386 -9.37 -4.10 13.99
C GLY A 386 -9.08 -2.66 14.37
N ASN A 387 -9.49 -1.75 13.51
CA ASN A 387 -9.38 -0.30 13.69
C ASN A 387 -10.35 0.43 12.75
N ARG A 388 -10.22 1.74 12.62
CA ARG A 388 -10.92 2.54 11.61
C ARG A 388 -9.94 3.38 10.80
N ARG A 389 -10.30 3.68 9.54
CA ARG A 389 -9.49 4.47 8.61
C ARG A 389 -10.36 5.53 7.95
N GLU A 390 -9.82 6.72 7.76
CA GLU A 390 -10.46 7.81 7.03
C GLU A 390 -10.83 7.38 5.60
N ILE A 391 -12.05 7.70 5.17
CA ILE A 391 -12.56 7.33 3.82
C ILE A 391 -12.15 8.30 2.72
N VAL A 392 -11.65 9.49 3.08
CA VAL A 392 -11.09 10.49 2.16
C VAL A 392 -9.64 10.75 2.55
N ALA A 393 -8.73 10.63 1.61
CA ALA A 393 -7.35 11.05 1.74
C ALA A 393 -7.17 12.44 1.14
N TRP A 394 -6.41 13.28 1.83
CA TRP A 394 -6.12 14.64 1.36
C TRP A 394 -4.83 14.65 0.53
N TYR A 395 -4.82 15.46 -0.52
CA TYR A 395 -3.61 15.85 -1.23
C TYR A 395 -3.40 17.36 -1.12
N LYS A 396 -2.14 17.78 -1.18
CA LYS A 396 -1.73 19.18 -1.10
C LYS A 396 -0.74 19.50 -2.20
N ASP A 397 -0.50 20.80 -2.42
CA ASP A 397 0.51 21.28 -3.36
C ASP A 397 0.35 20.75 -4.79
N TRP A 398 -0.90 20.56 -5.24
CA TRP A 398 -1.20 20.08 -6.58
C TRP A 398 -0.65 21.01 -7.65
N LYS A 399 0.11 20.44 -8.59
CA LYS A 399 0.60 21.14 -9.78
C LYS A 399 0.45 20.22 -10.98
N LEU A 400 0.14 20.82 -12.12
CA LEU A 400 0.00 20.14 -13.40
C LEU A 400 0.81 20.87 -14.47
N ALA A 401 1.54 20.14 -15.29
CA ALA A 401 2.10 20.60 -16.55
C ALA A 401 1.81 19.54 -17.64
N VAL A 402 1.42 19.95 -18.83
CA VAL A 402 1.12 19.08 -19.95
C VAL A 402 2.11 19.36 -21.08
N GLU A 403 2.76 18.33 -21.60
CA GLU A 403 3.74 18.36 -22.67
C GLU A 403 3.35 17.33 -23.74
N GLY A 404 2.68 17.77 -24.81
CA GLY A 404 2.15 16.86 -25.82
C GLY A 404 1.09 15.91 -25.24
N SER A 405 1.34 14.61 -25.28
CA SER A 405 0.50 13.57 -24.65
C SER A 405 0.98 13.15 -23.27
N ASP A 406 1.98 13.83 -22.69
CA ASP A 406 2.48 13.56 -21.36
C ASP A 406 1.92 14.56 -20.34
N ALA A 407 1.62 14.09 -19.13
CA ALA A 407 1.24 14.94 -18.00
C ALA A 407 2.20 14.76 -16.85
N LEU A 408 2.79 15.87 -16.37
CA LEU A 408 3.57 15.90 -15.14
C LEU A 408 2.70 16.44 -14.01
N VAL A 409 2.45 15.60 -13.01
CA VAL A 409 1.67 15.97 -11.82
C VAL A 409 2.56 15.94 -10.59
N SER A 410 2.42 16.96 -9.73
CA SER A 410 3.10 16.99 -8.43
C SER A 410 2.09 17.24 -7.32
N PHE A 411 2.25 16.51 -6.20
CA PHE A 411 1.38 16.63 -5.03
C PHE A 411 2.05 16.03 -3.79
N ALA A 412 1.50 16.34 -2.62
CA ALA A 412 1.92 15.75 -1.35
C ALA A 412 0.77 14.93 -0.74
N LEU A 413 1.09 13.76 -0.19
CA LEU A 413 0.15 12.90 0.54
C LEU A 413 0.64 12.65 1.96
N GLY A 414 -0.29 12.50 2.90
CA GLY A 414 -0.01 12.01 4.25
C GLY A 414 0.49 10.56 4.26
N LYS A 415 1.11 10.14 5.36
CA LYS A 415 1.54 8.74 5.54
C LYS A 415 0.34 7.77 5.42
N GLY A 416 0.58 6.61 4.81
CA GLY A 416 -0.45 5.58 4.63
C GLY A 416 -1.39 5.81 3.44
N CYS A 417 -1.27 6.93 2.69
CA CYS A 417 -2.01 7.17 1.46
C CYS A 417 -1.20 6.72 0.24
N TYR A 418 -1.90 6.26 -0.80
CA TYR A 418 -1.28 5.71 -2.01
C TYR A 418 -1.41 6.68 -3.18
N ALA A 419 -0.28 7.10 -3.75
CA ALA A 419 -0.29 7.94 -4.96
C ALA A 419 -1.02 7.27 -6.13
N THR A 420 -0.88 5.96 -6.25
CA THR A 420 -1.54 5.17 -7.31
C THR A 420 -3.07 5.21 -7.20
N THR A 421 -3.66 5.30 -6.00
CA THR A 421 -5.12 5.42 -5.85
C THR A 421 -5.63 6.82 -6.16
N LEU A 422 -4.84 7.87 -5.95
CA LEU A 422 -5.15 9.19 -6.46
C LEU A 422 -5.09 9.19 -8.00
N LEU A 423 -3.99 8.70 -8.58
CA LEU A 423 -3.79 8.68 -10.04
C LEU A 423 -4.80 7.77 -10.75
N ARG A 424 -5.30 6.74 -10.08
CA ARG A 424 -6.37 5.89 -10.57
C ARG A 424 -7.63 6.67 -10.97
N GLU A 425 -7.98 7.72 -10.25
CA GLU A 425 -9.13 8.57 -10.56
C GLU A 425 -8.92 9.39 -11.84
N PHE A 426 -7.69 9.69 -12.22
CA PHE A 426 -7.34 10.37 -13.46
C PHE A 426 -7.17 9.40 -14.63
N MET A 427 -6.39 8.34 -14.42
CA MET A 427 -6.01 7.41 -15.48
C MET A 427 -7.17 6.51 -15.92
N LYS A 428 -7.92 5.97 -14.95
CA LYS A 428 -9.01 4.98 -15.16
C LYS A 428 -8.58 3.81 -16.04
N VAL A 429 -7.44 3.22 -15.68
CA VAL A 429 -6.92 1.98 -16.23
C VAL A 429 -6.97 0.88 -15.18
N ASP A 430 -6.90 -0.38 -15.57
CA ASP A 430 -6.65 -1.48 -14.66
C ASP A 430 -5.19 -1.43 -14.20
N LEU A 431 -4.96 -0.98 -12.95
CA LEU A 431 -3.60 -0.82 -12.43
C LEU A 431 -2.87 -2.17 -12.26
N ILE A 432 -3.57 -3.28 -12.09
CA ILE A 432 -2.96 -4.61 -12.00
C ILE A 432 -2.40 -5.01 -13.37
N GLU A 433 -3.18 -4.82 -14.42
CA GLU A 433 -2.72 -5.06 -15.80
C GLU A 433 -1.58 -4.12 -16.19
N SER A 434 -1.66 -2.85 -15.79
CA SER A 434 -0.61 -1.86 -16.02
C SER A 434 0.70 -2.24 -15.34
N ASP A 435 0.66 -2.64 -14.05
CA ASP A 435 1.83 -3.08 -13.30
C ASP A 435 2.46 -4.36 -13.90
N ARG A 436 1.62 -5.30 -14.37
CA ARG A 436 2.08 -6.53 -15.05
C ARG A 436 2.76 -6.21 -16.38
N ALA A 437 2.16 -5.35 -17.19
CA ALA A 437 2.74 -4.93 -18.47
C ALA A 437 4.10 -4.25 -18.27
N ALA A 438 4.20 -3.34 -17.29
CA ALA A 438 5.46 -2.67 -16.94
C ALA A 438 6.52 -3.65 -16.45
N TYR A 439 6.13 -4.65 -15.64
CA TYR A 439 7.05 -5.69 -15.17
C TYR A 439 7.58 -6.58 -16.32
N MET A 440 6.70 -6.97 -17.25
CA MET A 440 7.08 -7.79 -18.40
C MET A 440 8.01 -7.02 -19.35
N ALA A 441 7.75 -5.73 -19.61
CA ALA A 441 8.60 -4.87 -20.41
C ALA A 441 10.01 -4.73 -19.80
N ALA A 442 10.09 -4.46 -18.49
CA ALA A 442 11.37 -4.34 -17.79
C ALA A 442 12.22 -5.64 -17.86
N ARG A 443 11.56 -6.82 -17.81
CA ARG A 443 12.27 -8.10 -17.97
C ARG A 443 12.80 -8.35 -19.39
N GLN A 444 12.12 -7.83 -20.40
CA GLN A 444 12.58 -7.92 -21.79
C GLN A 444 13.80 -7.02 -22.04
N GLU A 445 13.84 -5.82 -21.40
CA GLU A 445 14.96 -4.89 -21.48
C GLU A 445 16.20 -5.41 -20.75
N GLU A 446 16.05 -6.07 -19.60
CA GLU A 446 17.16 -6.72 -18.85
C GLU A 446 17.73 -7.94 -19.61
N GLY A 447 17.22 -8.25 -20.79
CA GLY A 447 17.54 -9.16 -21.89
C GLY A 447 18.64 -10.19 -21.68
N GLY A 448 18.42 -11.20 -20.86
CA GLY A 448 19.31 -12.34 -20.74
C GLY A 448 18.91 -13.23 -19.55
N PRO A 449 19.21 -14.52 -19.58
CA PRO A 449 18.98 -15.37 -18.43
C PRO A 449 19.75 -14.78 -17.25
N VAL A 450 19.06 -14.56 -16.12
CA VAL A 450 19.70 -14.16 -14.86
C VAL A 450 20.78 -15.18 -14.56
N SER A 451 22.01 -14.84 -14.97
CA SER A 451 23.20 -15.57 -14.54
C SER A 451 23.44 -15.24 -13.07
N GLN A 452 23.21 -16.26 -12.25
CA GLN A 452 23.79 -16.57 -10.95
C GLN A 452 23.71 -15.50 -9.84
#